data_ff24320b73b3d42a502043cfe6f2eb02
#
_entry.id   ff24320b73b3d42a502043cfe6f2eb02
#
_cell.length_a   1.000
_cell.length_b   1.000
_cell.length_c   1.000
_cell.angle_alpha   90.00
_cell.angle_beta   90.00
_cell.angle_gamma   90.00
#
_symmetry.space_group_name_H-M   'P 1'
#
loop_
_entity.id
_entity.type
_entity.pdbx_description
1 polymer ?
#
loop_
_entity_poly.entity_id
_entity_poly.type
_entity_poly.pdbx_seq_one_letter_code
_entity_poly.pdbx_strand_id
1 'polypeptide(L)'
;VMKKLLSILLICAVAGLAFAAPAKKAAKAKAPAKTKAEFVIVESDEYDAGKEAPQLTAGIAQFLNAEPTVTKVSHKDAAADPKLANLDYSFLPLYLIKKTDDIRAKLEKHLQYGYAQENEDFIILPHQTRTGVFTNKTAKPGVMEIFVMSQCPYGVMAEGLVLQAQKDGKLPADKEIKIRYVVSYDEKNGFSSLHGSAEWEENIRQLLIAKYYPKKFWKYLEIRNKDYRSSRWDKAMDEAGI
;
A
#
# COMPACT_ATOMS: atom_id res chain seq x y z
N VAL A 1 -5.82 2.63 33.14
CA VAL A 1 -6.94 3.16 32.33
C VAL A 1 -6.44 3.28 30.91
N MET A 2 -6.65 2.23 30.11
CA MET A 2 -6.24 2.18 28.70
C MET A 2 -7.32 2.82 27.83
N LYS A 3 -7.02 3.95 27.17
CA LYS A 3 -7.85 4.50 26.11
C LYS A 3 -7.45 3.88 24.79
N LYS A 4 -8.40 3.22 24.14
CA LYS A 4 -8.30 2.65 22.79
C LYS A 4 -8.06 3.77 21.78
N LEU A 5 -6.96 3.72 21.03
CA LEU A 5 -6.78 4.55 19.84
C LEU A 5 -7.48 3.87 18.67
N LEU A 6 -8.58 4.48 18.27
CA LEU A 6 -9.35 4.13 17.08
C LEU A 6 -8.70 4.82 15.87
N SER A 7 -8.42 4.05 14.85
CA SER A 7 -7.92 4.54 13.56
C SER A 7 -8.95 5.47 12.92
N ILE A 8 -8.60 6.75 12.77
CA ILE A 8 -9.48 7.75 12.17
C ILE A 8 -9.28 7.69 10.65
N LEU A 9 -10.27 7.10 9.98
CA LEU A 9 -10.53 7.40 8.57
C LEU A 9 -11.18 8.79 8.54
N LEU A 10 -10.49 9.76 7.94
CA LEU A 10 -10.98 11.14 7.84
C LEU A 10 -12.12 11.24 6.82
N ILE A 11 -13.35 10.98 7.25
CA ILE A 11 -14.56 11.40 6.52
C ILE A 11 -14.94 12.76 7.07
N CYS A 12 -14.72 13.82 6.31
CA CYS A 12 -15.21 15.16 6.62
C CYS A 12 -16.74 15.18 6.52
N ALA A 13 -17.43 15.01 7.64
CA ALA A 13 -18.85 15.35 7.75
C ALA A 13 -18.96 16.81 8.23
N VAL A 14 -19.42 17.69 7.36
CA VAL A 14 -19.80 19.06 7.71
C VAL A 14 -21.18 19.00 8.37
N ALA A 15 -21.25 19.17 9.67
CA ALA A 15 -22.50 19.33 10.40
C ALA A 15 -22.96 20.80 10.32
N GLY A 16 -23.92 21.08 9.44
CA GLY A 16 -24.64 22.34 9.42
C GLY A 16 -25.83 22.32 10.38
N LEU A 17 -25.87 23.26 11.33
CA LEU A 17 -27.01 23.53 12.17
C LEU A 17 -28.18 24.06 11.32
N ALA A 18 -29.26 23.32 11.21
CA ALA A 18 -30.45 23.72 10.52
C ALA A 18 -31.50 24.25 11.52
N PHE A 19 -31.86 25.51 11.38
CA PHE A 19 -33.06 26.08 11.98
C PHE A 19 -34.30 25.49 11.30
N ALA A 20 -35.22 24.96 12.07
CA ALA A 20 -36.46 24.37 11.57
C ALA A 20 -37.43 25.44 11.11
N ALA A 21 -37.76 25.49 9.83
CA ALA A 21 -38.92 26.10 9.24
C ALA A 21 -39.96 25.04 8.84
N PRO A 22 -41.26 25.28 8.83
CA PRO A 22 -42.29 24.25 8.67
C PRO A 22 -42.24 23.64 7.26
N ALA A 23 -42.20 22.33 7.23
CA ALA A 23 -42.05 21.51 6.02
C ALA A 23 -43.29 21.59 5.11
N LYS A 24 -43.17 22.24 3.95
CA LYS A 24 -43.98 21.90 2.78
C LYS A 24 -43.56 20.50 2.29
N LYS A 25 -44.53 19.58 2.16
CA LYS A 25 -44.28 18.26 1.55
C LYS A 25 -43.66 18.44 0.16
N ALA A 26 -42.33 18.40 0.09
CA ALA A 26 -41.65 18.30 -1.18
C ALA A 26 -41.89 16.88 -1.76
N ALA A 27 -42.39 16.83 -2.99
CA ALA A 27 -42.48 15.59 -3.72
C ALA A 27 -41.11 14.93 -3.74
N LYS A 28 -41.04 13.63 -3.39
CA LYS A 28 -39.80 12.84 -3.48
C LYS A 28 -39.28 12.90 -4.92
N ALA A 29 -38.30 13.75 -5.16
CA ALA A 29 -37.58 13.70 -6.42
C ALA A 29 -37.03 12.28 -6.58
N LYS A 30 -37.33 11.63 -7.71
CA LYS A 30 -36.81 10.30 -8.07
C LYS A 30 -35.29 10.41 -8.04
N ALA A 31 -34.62 9.62 -7.20
CA ALA A 31 -33.17 9.61 -7.15
C ALA A 31 -32.62 9.43 -8.59
N PRO A 32 -31.62 10.19 -8.99
CA PRO A 32 -31.03 10.05 -10.32
C PRO A 32 -30.61 8.59 -10.54
N ALA A 33 -30.87 8.08 -11.72
CA ALA A 33 -30.48 6.72 -12.08
C ALA A 33 -28.96 6.60 -11.91
N LYS A 34 -28.51 5.53 -11.26
CA LYS A 34 -27.08 5.29 -11.08
C LYS A 34 -26.43 5.04 -12.44
N THR A 35 -25.29 5.65 -12.64
CA THR A 35 -24.43 5.37 -13.81
C THR A 35 -23.93 3.93 -13.74
N LYS A 36 -23.68 3.28 -14.86
CA LYS A 36 -22.99 1.98 -14.89
C LYS A 36 -21.50 2.21 -14.88
N ALA A 37 -20.76 1.46 -14.05
CA ALA A 37 -19.31 1.44 -14.03
C ALA A 37 -18.83 0.01 -14.41
N GLU A 38 -18.27 -0.12 -15.59
CA GLU A 38 -17.71 -1.37 -16.08
C GLU A 38 -16.25 -1.47 -15.64
N PHE A 39 -15.95 -2.40 -14.74
CA PHE A 39 -14.62 -2.70 -14.27
C PHE A 39 -14.02 -3.86 -15.04
N VAL A 40 -12.76 -3.74 -15.43
CA VAL A 40 -11.92 -4.84 -15.88
C VAL A 40 -10.78 -4.98 -14.88
N ILE A 41 -10.64 -6.16 -14.32
CA ILE A 41 -9.57 -6.48 -13.37
C ILE A 41 -8.62 -7.45 -14.05
N VAL A 42 -7.39 -7.01 -14.29
CA VAL A 42 -6.35 -7.90 -14.81
C VAL A 42 -5.65 -8.56 -13.63
N GLU A 43 -5.77 -9.87 -13.55
CA GLU A 43 -5.22 -10.68 -12.46
C GLU A 43 -3.96 -11.43 -12.90
N SER A 44 -3.10 -11.74 -11.93
CA SER A 44 -1.98 -12.65 -12.16
C SER A 44 -2.49 -14.09 -12.34
N ASP A 45 -1.86 -14.84 -13.24
CA ASP A 45 -2.13 -16.27 -13.37
C ASP A 45 -1.61 -17.09 -12.18
N GLU A 46 -0.73 -16.49 -11.36
CA GLU A 46 -0.04 -17.17 -10.24
C GLU A 46 -0.59 -16.77 -8.86
N TYR A 47 -1.38 -15.69 -8.77
CA TYR A 47 -1.83 -15.14 -7.50
C TYR A 47 -3.30 -14.70 -7.58
N ASP A 48 -4.13 -15.29 -6.73
CA ASP A 48 -5.54 -14.92 -6.59
C ASP A 48 -5.70 -13.71 -5.63
N ALA A 49 -5.85 -12.52 -6.19
CA ALA A 49 -6.25 -11.32 -5.46
C ALA A 49 -7.78 -11.22 -5.26
N GLY A 50 -8.52 -12.27 -5.61
CA GLY A 50 -9.98 -12.26 -5.72
C GLY A 50 -10.75 -11.92 -4.46
N LYS A 51 -10.11 -12.00 -3.27
CA LYS A 51 -10.76 -11.68 -1.99
C LYS A 51 -10.94 -10.17 -1.75
N GLU A 52 -10.05 -9.33 -2.27
CA GLU A 52 -10.09 -7.88 -2.09
C GLU A 52 -10.91 -7.18 -3.18
N ALA A 53 -10.96 -7.77 -4.37
CA ALA A 53 -11.58 -7.18 -5.56
C ALA A 53 -13.06 -6.78 -5.39
N PRO A 54 -13.95 -7.59 -4.78
CA PRO A 54 -15.35 -7.22 -4.61
C PRO A 54 -15.54 -6.00 -3.70
N GLN A 55 -14.78 -5.89 -2.63
CA GLN A 55 -14.89 -4.77 -1.69
C GLN A 55 -14.36 -3.48 -2.31
N LEU A 56 -13.24 -3.57 -3.04
CA LEU A 56 -12.62 -2.43 -3.68
C LEU A 56 -13.50 -1.87 -4.81
N THR A 57 -14.00 -2.73 -5.70
CA THR A 57 -14.88 -2.30 -6.79
C THR A 57 -16.19 -1.73 -6.27
N ALA A 58 -16.76 -2.31 -5.21
CA ALA A 58 -17.95 -1.76 -4.55
C ALA A 58 -17.68 -0.37 -3.95
N GLY A 59 -16.54 -0.18 -3.30
CA GLY A 59 -16.13 1.11 -2.72
C GLY A 59 -15.94 2.18 -3.80
N ILE A 60 -15.25 1.86 -4.89
CA ILE A 60 -15.07 2.78 -6.01
C ILE A 60 -16.42 3.09 -6.69
N ALA A 61 -17.26 2.09 -6.92
CA ALA A 61 -18.59 2.28 -7.50
C ALA A 61 -19.48 3.15 -6.62
N GLN A 62 -19.41 2.99 -5.30
CA GLN A 62 -20.11 3.86 -4.36
C GLN A 62 -19.62 5.32 -4.46
N PHE A 63 -18.31 5.54 -4.50
CA PHE A 63 -17.72 6.86 -4.72
C PHE A 63 -18.19 7.50 -6.03
N LEU A 64 -18.27 6.71 -7.10
CA LEU A 64 -18.74 7.14 -8.41
C LEU A 64 -20.27 7.28 -8.50
N ASN A 65 -21.03 6.93 -7.47
CA ASN A 65 -22.47 6.79 -7.49
C ASN A 65 -22.95 5.94 -8.70
N ALA A 66 -22.32 4.79 -8.88
CA ALA A 66 -22.53 3.90 -10.03
C ALA A 66 -22.86 2.46 -9.58
N GLU A 67 -23.38 1.68 -10.51
CA GLU A 67 -23.56 0.23 -10.36
C GLU A 67 -22.37 -0.48 -11.02
N PRO A 68 -21.62 -1.31 -10.29
CA PRO A 68 -20.45 -1.98 -10.86
C PRO A 68 -20.85 -3.21 -11.67
N THR A 69 -20.22 -3.37 -12.83
CA THR A 69 -20.10 -4.64 -13.53
C THR A 69 -18.62 -5.00 -13.57
N VAL A 70 -18.26 -6.21 -13.20
CA VAL A 70 -16.86 -6.63 -13.05
C VAL A 70 -16.56 -7.77 -14.01
N THR A 71 -15.55 -7.60 -14.84
CA THR A 71 -14.95 -8.63 -15.67
C THR A 71 -13.52 -8.89 -15.21
N LYS A 72 -13.17 -10.15 -15.00
CA LYS A 72 -11.80 -10.57 -14.66
C LYS A 72 -11.14 -11.13 -15.91
N VAL A 73 -9.89 -10.74 -16.11
CA VAL A 73 -9.08 -11.15 -17.26
C VAL A 73 -7.72 -11.61 -16.75
N SER A 74 -7.21 -12.73 -17.25
CA SER A 74 -5.86 -13.15 -16.95
C SER A 74 -4.83 -12.19 -17.57
N HIS A 75 -3.67 -12.06 -16.95
CA HIS A 75 -2.58 -11.24 -17.51
C HIS A 75 -2.20 -11.69 -18.95
N LYS A 76 -2.22 -12.99 -19.22
CA LYS A 76 -1.90 -13.52 -20.55
C LYS A 76 -2.95 -13.09 -21.59
N ASP A 77 -4.22 -13.18 -21.24
CA ASP A 77 -5.30 -12.80 -22.13
C ASP A 77 -5.34 -11.28 -22.34
N ALA A 78 -5.07 -10.50 -21.27
CA ALA A 78 -4.97 -9.06 -21.36
C ALA A 78 -3.82 -8.61 -22.29
N ALA A 79 -2.67 -9.28 -22.24
CA ALA A 79 -1.54 -8.99 -23.12
C ALA A 79 -1.86 -9.29 -24.61
N ALA A 80 -2.82 -10.18 -24.89
CA ALA A 80 -3.28 -10.50 -26.24
C ALA A 80 -4.39 -9.57 -26.74
N ASP A 81 -5.06 -8.83 -25.87
CA ASP A 81 -6.13 -7.88 -26.23
C ASP A 81 -5.51 -6.54 -26.68
N PRO A 82 -5.76 -6.06 -27.93
CA PRO A 82 -5.21 -4.80 -28.42
C PRO A 82 -5.52 -3.58 -27.55
N LYS A 83 -6.62 -3.57 -26.81
CA LYS A 83 -7.01 -2.46 -25.92
C LYS A 83 -6.27 -2.48 -24.60
N LEU A 84 -5.76 -3.62 -24.20
CA LEU A 84 -5.11 -3.87 -22.93
C LEU A 84 -3.59 -4.04 -23.09
N ALA A 85 -3.10 -4.52 -24.23
CA ALA A 85 -1.70 -4.93 -24.44
C ALA A 85 -0.62 -3.91 -24.07
N ASN A 86 -0.93 -2.60 -24.14
CA ASN A 86 0.04 -1.52 -23.89
C ASN A 86 -0.05 -0.92 -22.47
N LEU A 87 -0.70 -1.60 -21.53
CA LEU A 87 -0.79 -1.14 -20.14
C LEU A 87 0.45 -1.54 -19.34
N ASP A 88 0.72 -0.80 -18.27
CA ASP A 88 1.78 -1.17 -17.33
C ASP A 88 1.29 -2.27 -16.37
N TYR A 89 1.77 -3.46 -16.60
CA TYR A 89 1.48 -4.64 -15.78
C TYR A 89 2.57 -4.92 -14.74
N SER A 90 3.42 -3.95 -14.42
CA SER A 90 4.50 -4.14 -13.44
C SER A 90 4.01 -4.60 -12.06
N PHE A 91 2.74 -4.31 -11.73
CA PHE A 91 2.07 -4.77 -10.52
C PHE A 91 0.64 -5.23 -10.82
N LEU A 92 0.28 -6.44 -10.36
CA LEU A 92 -1.05 -7.02 -10.48
C LEU A 92 -1.66 -7.31 -9.11
N PRO A 93 -2.98 -7.21 -8.93
CA PRO A 93 -3.98 -6.94 -9.97
C PRO A 93 -4.01 -5.48 -10.39
N LEU A 94 -4.32 -5.24 -11.67
CA LEU A 94 -4.54 -3.91 -12.23
C LEU A 94 -6.03 -3.68 -12.39
N TYR A 95 -6.53 -2.55 -11.88
CA TYR A 95 -7.94 -2.17 -11.95
C TYR A 95 -8.15 -1.13 -13.03
N LEU A 96 -9.08 -1.42 -13.92
CA LEU A 96 -9.47 -0.55 -15.02
C LEU A 96 -10.96 -0.24 -14.90
N ILE A 97 -11.34 0.97 -15.26
CA ILE A 97 -12.76 1.35 -15.39
C ILE A 97 -12.94 1.84 -16.81
N LYS A 98 -13.93 1.32 -17.53
CA LYS A 98 -14.26 1.80 -18.88
C LYS A 98 -14.53 3.29 -18.84
N LYS A 99 -13.80 4.05 -19.66
CA LYS A 99 -13.87 5.49 -19.69
C LYS A 99 -15.20 5.95 -20.29
N THR A 100 -15.89 6.81 -19.56
CA THR A 100 -17.01 7.61 -20.03
C THR A 100 -16.81 9.03 -19.50
N ASP A 101 -17.44 10.02 -20.14
CA ASP A 101 -17.30 11.43 -19.71
C ASP A 101 -17.71 11.61 -18.24
N ASP A 102 -18.77 10.94 -17.79
CA ASP A 102 -19.24 10.99 -16.40
C ASP A 102 -18.21 10.40 -15.43
N ILE A 103 -17.66 9.22 -15.71
CA ILE A 103 -16.63 8.56 -14.89
C ILE A 103 -15.36 9.41 -14.86
N ARG A 104 -14.93 9.91 -16.02
CA ARG A 104 -13.76 10.77 -16.14
C ARG A 104 -13.89 12.05 -15.32
N ALA A 105 -15.04 12.73 -15.43
CA ALA A 105 -15.30 13.96 -14.66
C ALA A 105 -15.27 13.71 -13.14
N LYS A 106 -15.81 12.59 -12.66
CA LYS A 106 -15.78 12.21 -11.24
C LYS A 106 -14.36 11.88 -10.74
N LEU A 107 -13.50 11.39 -11.62
CA LEU A 107 -12.11 11.03 -11.29
C LEU A 107 -11.08 12.10 -11.69
N GLU A 108 -11.51 13.27 -12.15
CA GLU A 108 -10.62 14.33 -12.65
C GLU A 108 -9.51 14.69 -11.65
N LYS A 109 -9.83 14.86 -10.37
CA LYS A 109 -8.81 15.14 -9.35
C LYS A 109 -7.81 14.00 -9.17
N HIS A 110 -8.27 12.75 -9.28
CA HIS A 110 -7.37 11.60 -9.18
C HIS A 110 -6.40 11.54 -10.37
N LEU A 111 -6.88 11.90 -11.55
CA LEU A 111 -6.04 12.04 -12.75
C LEU A 111 -5.02 13.18 -12.59
N GLN A 112 -5.45 14.35 -12.12
CA GLN A 112 -4.56 15.51 -11.90
C GLN A 112 -3.45 15.23 -10.89
N TYR A 113 -3.76 14.49 -9.81
CA TYR A 113 -2.79 14.15 -8.75
C TYR A 113 -1.99 12.88 -9.04
N GLY A 114 -2.21 12.23 -10.19
CA GLY A 114 -1.48 11.00 -10.56
C GLY A 114 -1.93 9.75 -9.80
N TYR A 115 -3.04 9.78 -9.06
CA TYR A 115 -3.62 8.60 -8.42
C TYR A 115 -4.37 7.69 -9.39
N ALA A 116 -4.70 8.20 -10.56
CA ALA A 116 -5.25 7.48 -11.68
C ALA A 116 -4.54 7.91 -12.95
N GLN A 117 -4.55 7.05 -13.95
CA GLN A 117 -4.09 7.34 -15.32
C GLN A 117 -5.22 7.10 -16.29
N GLU A 118 -5.12 7.56 -17.50
CA GLU A 118 -6.10 7.28 -18.55
C GLU A 118 -5.46 6.99 -19.90
N ASN A 119 -6.12 6.13 -20.69
CA ASN A 119 -5.87 5.98 -22.11
C ASN A 119 -7.16 6.25 -22.90
N GLU A 120 -7.25 5.82 -24.15
CA GLU A 120 -8.46 5.98 -24.97
C GLU A 120 -9.68 5.32 -24.36
N ASP A 121 -9.57 4.07 -23.88
CA ASP A 121 -10.66 3.21 -23.47
C ASP A 121 -10.92 3.19 -21.96
N PHE A 122 -9.88 3.40 -21.13
CA PHE A 122 -9.94 3.12 -19.70
C PHE A 122 -9.38 4.25 -18.83
N ILE A 123 -9.91 4.33 -17.60
CA ILE A 123 -9.24 4.94 -16.47
C ILE A 123 -8.57 3.82 -15.70
N ILE A 124 -7.28 3.96 -15.48
CA ILE A 124 -6.37 2.97 -14.91
C ILE A 124 -6.11 3.35 -13.46
N LEU A 125 -6.35 2.42 -12.54
CA LEU A 125 -6.14 2.60 -11.11
C LEU A 125 -5.00 1.70 -10.65
N PRO A 126 -3.75 2.19 -10.61
CA PRO A 126 -2.62 1.39 -10.17
C PRO A 126 -2.63 1.18 -8.65
N HIS A 127 -2.02 0.10 -8.19
CA HIS A 127 -1.73 -0.16 -6.76
C HIS A 127 -2.93 -0.04 -5.80
N GLN A 128 -4.10 -0.54 -6.21
CA GLN A 128 -5.32 -0.43 -5.41
C GLN A 128 -5.40 -1.48 -4.29
N THR A 129 -4.66 -2.57 -4.39
CA THR A 129 -4.62 -3.64 -3.38
C THR A 129 -3.38 -3.53 -2.50
N ARG A 130 -3.50 -4.03 -1.26
CA ARG A 130 -2.36 -4.13 -0.33
C ARG A 130 -1.43 -5.30 -0.67
N THR A 131 -1.95 -6.28 -1.38
CA THR A 131 -1.23 -7.48 -1.81
C THR A 131 -1.30 -7.63 -3.31
N GLY A 132 -0.24 -8.16 -3.92
CA GLY A 132 -0.18 -8.36 -5.35
C GLY A 132 1.14 -8.95 -5.81
N VAL A 133 1.29 -9.02 -7.13
CA VAL A 133 2.47 -9.60 -7.78
C VAL A 133 3.18 -8.54 -8.61
N PHE A 134 4.48 -8.40 -8.42
CA PHE A 134 5.35 -7.64 -9.32
C PHE A 134 5.79 -8.56 -10.46
N THR A 135 5.28 -8.33 -11.66
CA THR A 135 5.59 -9.17 -12.84
C THR A 135 7.00 -8.95 -13.39
N ASN A 136 7.58 -7.77 -13.13
CA ASN A 136 8.93 -7.40 -13.54
C ASN A 136 10.02 -7.79 -12.52
N LYS A 137 9.64 -8.52 -11.46
CA LYS A 137 10.58 -8.99 -10.43
C LYS A 137 10.55 -10.51 -10.35
N THR A 138 11.71 -11.11 -10.40
CA THR A 138 11.84 -12.56 -10.17
C THR A 138 11.75 -12.86 -8.68
N ALA A 139 10.80 -13.71 -8.31
CA ALA A 139 10.70 -14.21 -6.95
C ALA A 139 11.98 -15.00 -6.59
N LYS A 140 12.46 -14.80 -5.37
CA LYS A 140 13.59 -15.58 -4.80
C LYS A 140 13.00 -16.61 -3.84
N PRO A 141 12.87 -17.88 -4.24
CA PRO A 141 12.30 -18.90 -3.37
C PRO A 141 13.03 -18.95 -2.02
N GLY A 142 12.29 -19.01 -0.94
CA GLY A 142 12.88 -19.08 0.39
C GLY A 142 13.37 -17.76 0.99
N VAL A 143 13.23 -16.62 0.30
CA VAL A 143 13.64 -15.31 0.79
C VAL A 143 12.41 -14.42 0.97
N MET A 144 12.26 -13.83 2.15
CA MET A 144 11.32 -12.75 2.44
C MET A 144 12.10 -11.44 2.60
N GLU A 145 11.85 -10.46 1.74
CA GLU A 145 12.45 -9.14 1.85
C GLU A 145 11.42 -8.15 2.40
N ILE A 146 11.78 -7.42 3.45
CA ILE A 146 10.91 -6.45 4.12
C ILE A 146 11.54 -5.08 3.95
N PHE A 147 10.80 -4.15 3.33
CA PHE A 147 11.28 -2.81 3.04
C PHE A 147 10.75 -1.84 4.11
N VAL A 148 11.66 -1.24 4.86
CA VAL A 148 11.35 -0.36 5.99
C VAL A 148 12.23 0.89 5.98
N MET A 149 11.96 1.80 6.90
CA MET A 149 12.84 2.89 7.30
C MET A 149 13.03 2.78 8.82
N SER A 150 14.27 2.83 9.30
CA SER A 150 14.62 2.51 10.70
C SER A 150 14.03 3.46 11.75
N GLN A 151 13.63 4.67 11.36
CA GLN A 151 12.97 5.63 12.25
C GLN A 151 11.48 5.83 11.93
N CYS A 152 10.93 5.05 11.02
CA CYS A 152 9.51 5.02 10.73
C CYS A 152 8.77 4.15 11.76
N PRO A 153 7.74 4.67 12.47
CA PRO A 153 7.00 3.88 13.45
C PRO A 153 6.35 2.64 12.84
N TYR A 154 5.92 2.71 11.57
CA TYR A 154 5.34 1.56 10.86
C TYR A 154 6.41 0.53 10.47
N GLY A 155 7.62 0.98 10.10
CA GLY A 155 8.75 0.10 9.84
C GLY A 155 9.16 -0.68 11.09
N VAL A 156 9.34 0.04 12.19
CA VAL A 156 9.65 -0.55 13.51
C VAL A 156 8.56 -1.54 13.96
N MET A 157 7.29 -1.21 13.74
CA MET A 157 6.18 -2.13 14.02
C MET A 157 6.26 -3.39 13.15
N ALA A 158 6.56 -3.26 11.86
CA ALA A 158 6.71 -4.41 10.95
C ALA A 158 7.86 -5.34 11.40
N GLU A 159 9.01 -4.78 11.76
CA GLU A 159 10.13 -5.54 12.31
C GLU A 159 9.76 -6.25 13.61
N GLY A 160 9.01 -5.59 14.49
CA GLY A 160 8.48 -6.18 15.73
C GLY A 160 7.55 -7.35 15.49
N LEU A 161 6.67 -7.27 14.48
CA LEU A 161 5.78 -8.37 14.10
C LEU A 161 6.56 -9.57 13.56
N VAL A 162 7.61 -9.32 12.77
CA VAL A 162 8.49 -10.40 12.28
C VAL A 162 9.23 -11.07 13.42
N LEU A 163 9.82 -10.29 14.33
CA LEU A 163 10.47 -10.81 15.55
C LEU A 163 9.53 -11.67 16.38
N GLN A 164 8.29 -11.22 16.57
CA GLN A 164 7.29 -11.98 17.30
C GLN A 164 6.92 -13.27 16.58
N ALA A 165 6.71 -13.21 15.25
CA ALA A 165 6.40 -14.39 14.46
C ALA A 165 7.54 -15.43 14.46
N GLN A 166 8.80 -14.98 14.49
CA GLN A 166 9.97 -15.86 14.65
C GLN A 166 9.95 -16.55 16.03
N LYS A 167 9.74 -15.78 17.11
CA LYS A 167 9.67 -16.30 18.48
C LYS A 167 8.53 -17.31 18.67
N ASP A 168 7.41 -17.06 18.00
CA ASP A 168 6.22 -17.93 18.03
C ASP A 168 6.35 -19.16 17.13
N GLY A 169 7.46 -19.30 16.38
CA GLY A 169 7.64 -20.40 15.42
C GLY A 169 6.67 -20.36 14.24
N LYS A 170 6.08 -19.19 13.95
CA LYS A 170 5.12 -19.01 12.85
C LYS A 170 5.77 -18.79 11.49
N LEU A 171 7.06 -18.45 11.49
CA LEU A 171 7.83 -18.33 10.26
C LEU A 171 8.61 -19.63 10.02
N PRO A 172 8.58 -20.16 8.76
CA PRO A 172 9.35 -21.35 8.43
C PRO A 172 10.84 -21.14 8.68
N ALA A 173 11.50 -22.06 9.35
CA ALA A 173 12.90 -21.97 9.75
C ALA A 173 13.86 -21.99 8.54
N ASP A 174 13.40 -22.50 7.40
CA ASP A 174 14.15 -22.58 6.15
C ASP A 174 14.08 -21.29 5.31
N LYS A 175 13.36 -20.27 5.79
CA LYS A 175 13.22 -19.01 5.07
C LYS A 175 14.20 -17.96 5.57
N GLU A 176 14.90 -17.34 4.64
CA GLU A 176 15.74 -16.18 4.92
C GLU A 176 14.90 -14.91 4.99
N ILE A 177 15.04 -14.13 6.06
CA ILE A 177 14.37 -12.83 6.19
C ILE A 177 15.41 -11.73 6.08
N LYS A 178 15.23 -10.86 5.09
CA LYS A 178 16.10 -9.71 4.84
C LYS A 178 15.37 -8.41 5.07
N ILE A 179 15.91 -7.59 5.95
CA ILE A 179 15.47 -6.19 6.09
C ILE A 179 16.19 -5.37 5.01
N ARG A 180 15.40 -4.58 4.28
CA ARG A 180 15.84 -3.62 3.26
C ARG A 180 15.40 -2.23 3.67
N TYR A 181 16.22 -1.23 3.37
CA TYR A 181 15.92 0.14 3.78
C TYR A 181 15.53 0.99 2.58
N VAL A 182 14.44 1.74 2.74
CA VAL A 182 13.98 2.71 1.75
C VAL A 182 14.75 4.01 1.98
N VAL A 183 15.48 4.43 0.96
CA VAL A 183 16.23 5.70 0.93
C VAL A 183 16.05 6.34 -0.43
N SER A 184 16.21 7.67 -0.52
CA SER A 184 16.33 8.38 -1.78
C SER A 184 17.82 8.61 -2.08
N TYR A 185 18.18 8.61 -3.35
CA TYR A 185 19.52 8.95 -3.83
C TYR A 185 19.42 10.02 -4.91
N ASP A 186 20.26 11.02 -4.77
CA ASP A 186 20.43 12.08 -5.75
C ASP A 186 21.93 12.22 -6.04
N GLU A 187 22.31 12.37 -7.31
CA GLU A 187 23.73 12.42 -7.73
C GLU A 187 24.49 13.58 -7.09
N LYS A 188 23.83 14.70 -6.85
CA LYS A 188 24.45 15.90 -6.30
C LYS A 188 24.50 15.86 -4.77
N ASN A 189 23.44 15.38 -4.14
CA ASN A 189 23.22 15.46 -2.70
C ASN A 189 23.48 14.14 -1.95
N GLY A 190 23.64 13.02 -2.70
CA GLY A 190 23.85 11.69 -2.14
C GLY A 190 22.58 11.07 -1.58
N PHE A 191 22.72 10.28 -0.52
CA PHE A 191 21.60 9.61 0.13
C PHE A 191 20.82 10.53 1.04
N SER A 192 19.51 10.36 1.04
CA SER A 192 18.59 11.00 1.98
C SER A 192 17.50 10.04 2.44
N SER A 193 16.85 10.34 3.56
CA SER A 193 15.78 9.54 4.13
C SER A 193 14.66 10.46 4.62
N LEU A 194 13.44 9.92 4.69
CA LEU A 194 12.23 10.69 5.02
C LEU A 194 12.34 11.38 6.39
N HIS A 195 12.98 10.73 7.37
CA HIS A 195 13.11 11.25 8.74
C HIS A 195 14.52 11.84 9.00
N GLY A 196 15.27 12.16 7.94
CA GLY A 196 16.55 12.87 8.03
C GLY A 196 17.80 11.99 8.10
N SER A 197 18.96 12.63 8.39
CA SER A 197 20.26 11.96 8.34
C SER A 197 20.41 10.85 9.37
N ALA A 198 19.88 11.04 10.58
CA ALA A 198 19.92 10.03 11.63
C ALA A 198 19.24 8.70 11.22
N GLU A 199 18.24 8.75 10.34
CA GLU A 199 17.58 7.55 9.81
C GLU A 199 18.47 6.82 8.80
N TRP A 200 19.00 7.49 7.80
CA TRP A 200 19.81 6.79 6.81
C TRP A 200 21.14 6.29 7.40
N GLU A 201 21.71 6.98 8.38
CA GLU A 201 22.84 6.49 9.15
C GLU A 201 22.49 5.21 9.94
N GLU A 202 21.33 5.19 10.58
CA GLU A 202 20.84 4.01 11.27
C GLU A 202 20.56 2.86 10.30
N ASN A 203 19.99 3.12 9.12
CA ASN A 203 19.79 2.14 8.06
C ASN A 203 21.13 1.48 7.68
N ILE A 204 22.18 2.28 7.48
CA ILE A 204 23.53 1.76 7.17
C ILE A 204 24.07 0.93 8.33
N ARG A 205 23.93 1.41 9.58
CA ARG A 205 24.38 0.68 10.77
C ARG A 205 23.73 -0.69 10.85
N GLN A 206 22.43 -0.76 10.67
CA GLN A 206 21.68 -2.02 10.68
C GLN A 206 22.11 -2.96 9.57
N LEU A 207 22.41 -2.45 8.36
CA LEU A 207 22.96 -3.25 7.27
C LEU A 207 24.36 -3.79 7.61
N LEU A 208 25.21 -3.00 8.24
CA LEU A 208 26.55 -3.43 8.67
C LEU A 208 26.45 -4.50 9.77
N ILE A 209 25.56 -4.33 10.73
CA ILE A 209 25.30 -5.31 11.78
C ILE A 209 24.79 -6.63 11.16
N ALA A 210 23.83 -6.54 10.24
CA ALA A 210 23.33 -7.73 9.54
C ALA A 210 24.43 -8.48 8.78
N LYS A 211 25.39 -7.73 8.20
CA LYS A 211 26.51 -8.28 7.43
C LYS A 211 27.60 -8.89 8.33
N TYR A 212 28.02 -8.19 9.36
CA TYR A 212 29.21 -8.56 10.15
C TYR A 212 28.85 -9.29 11.46
N TYR A 213 27.64 -9.11 11.96
CA TYR A 213 27.13 -9.73 13.20
C TYR A 213 25.76 -10.38 12.98
N PRO A 214 25.57 -11.27 11.99
CA PRO A 214 24.24 -11.78 11.61
C PRO A 214 23.50 -12.46 12.75
N LYS A 215 24.21 -13.14 13.66
CA LYS A 215 23.63 -13.79 14.84
C LYS A 215 23.13 -12.81 15.90
N LYS A 216 23.56 -11.55 15.83
CA LYS A 216 23.21 -10.48 16.79
C LYS A 216 22.17 -9.51 16.22
N PHE A 217 21.95 -9.53 14.91
CA PHE A 217 21.14 -8.54 14.21
C PHE A 217 19.72 -8.41 14.76
N TRP A 218 19.01 -9.52 14.90
CA TRP A 218 17.64 -9.49 15.43
C TRP A 218 17.56 -9.06 16.88
N LYS A 219 18.56 -9.42 17.69
CA LYS A 219 18.66 -8.93 19.07
C LYS A 219 18.91 -7.44 19.12
N TYR A 220 19.77 -6.91 18.23
CA TYR A 220 19.99 -5.47 18.09
C TYR A 220 18.68 -4.76 17.73
N LEU A 221 17.93 -5.22 16.73
CA LEU A 221 16.66 -4.63 16.35
C LEU A 221 15.65 -4.65 17.52
N GLU A 222 15.55 -5.74 18.24
CA GLU A 222 14.65 -5.86 19.39
C GLU A 222 14.94 -4.80 20.49
N ILE A 223 16.22 -4.51 20.72
CA ILE A 223 16.65 -3.50 21.69
C ILE A 223 16.45 -2.11 21.12
N ARG A 224 16.95 -1.89 19.91
CA ARG A 224 16.96 -0.59 19.23
C ARG A 224 15.54 -0.04 18.98
N ASN A 225 14.62 -0.90 18.62
CA ASN A 225 13.26 -0.54 18.28
C ASN A 225 12.41 -0.07 19.48
N LYS A 226 12.87 -0.30 20.71
CA LYS A 226 12.23 0.27 21.92
C LYS A 226 12.40 1.78 22.01
N ASP A 227 13.52 2.29 21.46
CA ASP A 227 13.82 3.71 21.40
C ASP A 227 14.56 4.04 20.08
N TYR A 228 13.87 3.77 18.96
CA TYR A 228 14.42 3.81 17.60
C TYR A 228 14.90 5.21 17.15
N ARG A 229 14.45 6.27 17.81
CA ARG A 229 14.87 7.66 17.55
C ARG A 229 15.97 8.17 18.46
N SER A 230 16.38 7.39 19.47
CA SER A 230 17.46 7.76 20.37
C SER A 230 18.79 7.90 19.63
N SER A 231 19.60 8.86 20.03
CA SER A 231 21.00 8.98 19.60
C SER A 231 21.92 7.90 20.21
N ARG A 232 21.42 7.17 21.22
CA ARG A 232 22.18 6.15 21.98
C ARG A 232 22.12 4.78 21.31
N TRP A 233 22.44 4.72 20.02
CA TRP A 233 22.56 3.46 19.27
C TRP A 233 23.71 2.60 19.80
N ASP A 234 24.79 3.22 20.34
CA ASP A 234 25.92 2.61 21.02
C ASP A 234 25.45 1.67 22.14
N LYS A 235 24.57 2.16 23.00
CA LYS A 235 23.98 1.36 24.08
C LYS A 235 23.24 0.13 23.55
N ALA A 236 22.50 0.27 22.47
CA ALA A 236 21.80 -0.87 21.85
C ALA A 236 22.79 -1.92 21.29
N MET A 237 23.94 -1.48 20.75
CA MET A 237 25.01 -2.39 20.32
C MET A 237 25.61 -3.15 21.51
N ASP A 238 25.98 -2.45 22.57
CA ASP A 238 26.55 -3.04 23.78
C ASP A 238 25.60 -4.09 24.40
N GLU A 239 24.30 -3.75 24.52
CA GLU A 239 23.28 -4.67 25.03
C GLU A 239 23.03 -5.88 24.10
N ALA A 240 23.24 -5.72 22.80
CA ALA A 240 23.18 -6.81 21.84
C ALA A 240 24.45 -7.68 21.85
N GLY A 241 25.53 -7.17 22.47
CA GLY A 241 26.83 -7.80 22.57
C GLY A 241 27.68 -7.66 21.29
N ILE A 242 27.58 -6.50 20.63
CA ILE A 242 28.30 -6.12 19.39
C ILE A 242 29.44 -5.18 19.76
#